data_eaf6927108335a21291cac4bb54620fc
#
_entry.id   eaf6927108335a21291cac4bb54620fc
#
_cell.length_a   1.000
_cell.length_b   1.000
_cell.length_c   1.000
_cell.angle_alpha   90.00
_cell.angle_beta   90.00
_cell.angle_gamma   90.00
#
_symmetry.space_group_name_H-M   'P 1'
#
loop_
_entity.id
_entity.type
_entity.pdbx_description
1 polymer ?
#
loop_
_entity_poly.entity_id
_entity_poly.type
_entity_poly.pdbx_seq_one_letter_code
_entity_poly.pdbx_strand_id
1 'polypeptide(L)'
;MTEYEKMLHNLPYDYTDKEVQANILRAYYAMRDLNQCGAWDMDELHRCIQALIPDAHPSVIIVPPFHCDHGNRISIGEGSFINFNGVFLDGGGITIGNRVIVGAGSVVTHDIPDDVVGAGNPAKVIKKNYYDTANM
;
A
#
# COMPACT_ATOMS: atom_id res chain seq x y z
N MET A 1 3.48 -27.22 -0.59
CA MET A 1 3.39 -25.78 -0.27
C MET A 1 2.47 -25.57 0.92
N THR A 2 2.86 -24.65 1.81
CA THR A 2 1.96 -24.15 2.84
C THR A 2 0.84 -23.32 2.22
N GLU A 3 -0.23 -23.08 2.96
CA GLU A 3 -1.30 -22.19 2.49
C GLU A 3 -0.79 -20.77 2.25
N TYR A 4 0.13 -20.30 3.09
CA TYR A 4 0.76 -19.00 2.91
C TYR A 4 1.60 -18.94 1.62
N GLU A 5 2.37 -19.98 1.33
CA GLU A 5 3.12 -20.08 0.08
C GLU A 5 2.21 -20.08 -1.14
N LYS A 6 1.08 -20.81 -1.06
CA LYS A 6 0.07 -20.77 -2.13
C LYS A 6 -0.44 -19.35 -2.37
N MET A 7 -0.73 -18.62 -1.30
CA MET A 7 -1.13 -17.21 -1.40
C MET A 7 -0.07 -16.39 -2.12
N LEU A 8 1.21 -16.56 -1.76
CA LEU A 8 2.31 -15.83 -2.39
C LEU A 8 2.45 -16.12 -3.90
N HIS A 9 2.04 -17.31 -4.33
CA HIS A 9 2.08 -17.72 -5.73
C HIS A 9 0.75 -17.52 -6.47
N ASN A 10 -0.19 -16.80 -5.86
CA ASN A 10 -1.52 -16.52 -6.42
C ASN A 10 -2.31 -17.81 -6.75
N LEU A 11 -2.09 -18.88 -5.98
CA LEU A 11 -2.84 -20.10 -6.04
C LEU A 11 -4.01 -20.06 -5.05
N PRO A 12 -5.09 -20.83 -5.29
CA PRO A 12 -6.14 -20.96 -4.28
C PRO A 12 -5.57 -21.43 -2.95
N TYR A 13 -5.94 -20.78 -1.85
CA TYR A 13 -5.44 -21.09 -0.52
C TYR A 13 -6.56 -21.00 0.51
N ASP A 14 -6.32 -21.64 1.66
CA ASP A 14 -7.24 -21.59 2.79
C ASP A 14 -7.02 -20.31 3.58
N TYR A 15 -7.96 -19.37 3.47
CA TYR A 15 -7.92 -18.09 4.17
C TYR A 15 -7.91 -18.26 5.71
N THR A 16 -8.46 -19.37 6.21
CA THR A 16 -8.53 -19.62 7.66
C THR A 16 -7.26 -20.25 8.23
N ASP A 17 -6.27 -20.55 7.39
CA ASP A 17 -4.98 -21.09 7.83
C ASP A 17 -4.32 -20.18 8.86
N LYS A 18 -3.65 -20.78 9.85
CA LYS A 18 -3.07 -20.04 10.98
C LYS A 18 -1.98 -19.06 10.56
N GLU A 19 -1.11 -19.44 9.62
CA GLU A 19 -0.04 -18.57 9.15
C GLU A 19 -0.61 -17.40 8.35
N VAL A 20 -1.59 -17.65 7.49
CA VAL A 20 -2.31 -16.62 6.74
C VAL A 20 -2.99 -15.64 7.71
N GLN A 21 -3.70 -16.16 8.70
CA GLN A 21 -4.39 -15.33 9.70
C GLN A 21 -3.42 -14.53 10.56
N ALA A 22 -2.27 -15.12 10.92
CA ALA A 22 -1.24 -14.41 11.67
C ALA A 22 -0.69 -13.21 10.90
N ASN A 23 -0.50 -13.35 9.59
CA ASN A 23 -0.05 -12.24 8.74
C ASN A 23 -1.11 -11.13 8.64
N ILE A 24 -2.38 -11.49 8.51
CA ILE A 24 -3.49 -10.54 8.50
C ILE A 24 -3.54 -9.79 9.84
N LEU A 25 -3.37 -10.50 10.95
CA LEU A 25 -3.38 -9.89 12.27
C LEU A 25 -2.21 -8.92 12.46
N ARG A 26 -1.02 -9.28 11.97
CA ARG A 26 0.13 -8.37 11.95
C ARG A 26 -0.20 -7.07 11.22
N ALA A 27 -0.79 -7.20 10.05
CA ALA A 27 -1.18 -6.04 9.24
C ALA A 27 -2.24 -5.20 9.96
N TYR A 28 -3.20 -5.84 10.62
CA TYR A 28 -4.22 -5.14 11.40
C TYR A 28 -3.62 -4.22 12.47
N TYR A 29 -2.68 -4.74 13.26
CA TYR A 29 -2.04 -3.94 14.30
C TYR A 29 -1.15 -2.85 13.72
N ALA A 30 -0.42 -3.14 12.65
CA ALA A 30 0.40 -2.14 11.97
C ALA A 30 -0.46 -1.02 11.36
N MET A 31 -1.62 -1.36 10.78
CA MET A 31 -2.58 -0.35 10.28
C MET A 31 -3.14 0.50 11.42
N ARG A 32 -3.47 -0.12 12.54
CA ARG A 32 -3.95 0.62 13.71
C ARG A 32 -2.93 1.67 14.13
N ASP A 33 -1.67 1.30 14.21
CA ASP A 33 -0.60 2.21 14.59
C ASP A 33 -0.44 3.34 13.57
N LEU A 34 -0.44 3.02 12.29
CA LEU A 34 -0.38 4.01 11.21
C LEU A 34 -1.56 4.99 11.29
N ASN A 35 -2.76 4.47 11.48
CA ASN A 35 -3.98 5.29 11.46
C ASN A 35 -4.17 6.12 12.73
N GLN A 36 -3.39 5.86 13.76
CA GLN A 36 -3.33 6.67 14.98
C GLN A 36 -2.17 7.68 14.98
N CYS A 37 -1.32 7.65 13.96
CA CYS A 37 -0.17 8.52 13.86
C CYS A 37 -0.61 9.97 13.66
N GLY A 38 0.05 10.90 14.37
CA GLY A 38 -0.18 12.33 14.19
C GLY A 38 0.32 12.81 12.83
N ALA A 39 -0.48 13.63 12.15
CA ALA A 39 -0.21 14.07 10.78
C ALA A 39 1.12 14.85 10.62
N TRP A 40 1.65 15.39 11.69
CA TRP A 40 2.85 16.22 11.66
C TRP A 40 4.11 15.53 12.19
N ASP A 41 3.97 14.29 12.67
CA ASP A 41 5.12 13.49 13.11
C ASP A 41 5.60 12.62 11.96
N MET A 42 6.45 13.19 11.11
CA MET A 42 6.91 12.52 9.89
C MET A 42 7.80 11.31 10.20
N ASP A 43 8.61 11.34 11.25
CA ASP A 43 9.46 10.21 11.62
C ASP A 43 8.60 9.02 12.06
N GLU A 44 7.60 9.28 12.89
CA GLU A 44 6.65 8.25 13.34
C GLU A 44 5.83 7.72 12.17
N LEU A 45 5.38 8.60 11.28
CA LEU A 45 4.63 8.21 10.09
C LEU A 45 5.45 7.26 9.20
N HIS A 46 6.70 7.61 8.92
CA HIS A 46 7.59 6.77 8.12
C HIS A 46 7.84 5.42 8.79
N ARG A 47 8.04 5.41 10.11
CA ARG A 47 8.22 4.17 10.87
C ARG A 47 6.99 3.26 10.74
N CYS A 48 5.80 3.83 10.88
CA CYS A 48 4.55 3.07 10.77
C CYS A 48 4.31 2.56 9.35
N ILE A 49 4.62 3.36 8.33
CA ILE A 49 4.53 2.93 6.92
C ILE A 49 5.45 1.73 6.68
N GLN A 50 6.70 1.80 7.11
CA GLN A 50 7.67 0.72 6.93
C GLN A 50 7.27 -0.55 7.68
N ALA A 51 6.66 -0.40 8.86
CA ALA A 51 6.20 -1.56 9.63
C ALA A 51 5.06 -2.28 8.94
N LEU A 52 4.14 -1.55 8.29
CA LEU A 52 3.02 -2.13 7.56
C LEU A 52 3.44 -2.65 6.19
N ILE A 53 4.18 -1.83 5.44
CA ILE A 53 4.58 -2.09 4.06
C ILE A 53 6.12 -2.08 4.00
N PRO A 54 6.78 -3.19 4.33
CA PRO A 54 8.25 -3.22 4.34
C PRO A 54 8.88 -2.88 3.00
N ASP A 55 8.18 -3.12 1.90
CA ASP A 55 8.67 -2.85 0.54
C ASP A 55 8.20 -1.50 -0.01
N ALA A 56 7.91 -0.54 0.86
CA ALA A 56 7.72 0.84 0.49
C ALA A 56 9.06 1.57 0.53
N HIS A 57 9.38 2.32 -0.53
CA HIS A 57 10.57 3.17 -0.52
C HIS A 57 10.49 4.18 0.65
N PRO A 58 11.61 4.50 1.31
CA PRO A 58 11.59 5.42 2.46
C PRO A 58 11.00 6.81 2.19
N SER A 59 10.95 7.23 0.94
CA SER A 59 10.36 8.52 0.54
C SER A 59 8.82 8.49 0.43
N VAL A 60 8.22 7.31 0.51
CA VAL A 60 6.76 7.16 0.32
C VAL A 60 6.01 7.84 1.45
N ILE A 61 4.97 8.58 1.07
CA ILE A 61 4.02 9.18 2.02
C ILE A 61 2.67 8.50 1.85
N ILE A 62 2.13 8.02 2.94
CA ILE A 62 0.75 7.54 3.03
C ILE A 62 0.04 8.40 4.05
N VAL A 63 -1.00 9.10 3.63
CA VAL A 63 -1.80 9.91 4.54
C VAL A 63 -2.88 9.03 5.17
N PRO A 64 -2.89 8.86 6.50
CA PRO A 64 -3.94 8.07 7.16
C PRO A 64 -5.31 8.75 7.03
N PRO A 65 -6.41 8.00 7.13
CA PRO A 65 -6.45 6.55 7.35
C PRO A 65 -6.17 5.74 6.07
N PHE A 66 -5.59 4.56 6.25
CA PHE A 66 -5.20 3.65 5.17
C PHE A 66 -5.57 2.22 5.56
N HIS A 67 -6.03 1.43 4.60
CA HIS A 67 -6.41 0.05 4.82
C HIS A 67 -5.84 -0.87 3.75
N CYS A 68 -5.42 -2.05 4.17
CA CYS A 68 -4.97 -3.12 3.27
C CYS A 68 -5.21 -4.48 3.92
N ASP A 69 -5.03 -5.57 3.16
CA ASP A 69 -5.17 -6.93 3.71
C ASP A 69 -3.91 -7.41 4.39
N HIS A 70 -2.77 -7.29 3.74
CA HIS A 70 -1.50 -7.88 4.20
C HIS A 70 -0.38 -6.86 4.40
N GLY A 71 -0.31 -5.83 3.60
CA GLY A 71 0.76 -4.83 3.61
C GLY A 71 2.07 -5.35 3.01
N ASN A 72 2.50 -6.55 3.38
CA ASN A 72 3.73 -7.16 2.85
C ASN A 72 3.56 -7.75 1.44
N ARG A 73 2.39 -7.59 0.83
CA ARG A 73 2.13 -7.90 -0.58
C ARG A 73 2.07 -6.63 -1.43
N ILE A 74 2.46 -5.50 -0.87
CA ILE A 74 2.47 -4.19 -1.53
C ILE A 74 3.92 -3.75 -1.70
N SER A 75 4.26 -3.28 -2.91
CA SER A 75 5.50 -2.57 -3.20
C SER A 75 5.15 -1.16 -3.64
N ILE A 76 5.84 -0.15 -3.11
CA ILE A 76 5.60 1.25 -3.48
C ILE A 76 6.94 1.91 -3.79
N GLY A 77 7.05 2.49 -4.97
CA GLY A 77 8.27 3.08 -5.48
C GLY A 77 8.56 4.48 -4.95
N GLU A 78 9.76 4.95 -5.28
CA GLU A 78 10.30 6.23 -4.82
C GLU A 78 9.38 7.40 -5.19
N GLY A 79 9.19 8.31 -4.25
CA GLY A 79 8.47 9.57 -4.48
C GLY A 79 6.96 9.42 -4.63
N SER A 80 6.41 8.24 -4.37
CA SER A 80 4.97 8.02 -4.50
C SER A 80 4.21 8.51 -3.27
N PHE A 81 2.99 8.94 -3.51
CA PHE A 81 2.11 9.55 -2.51
C PHE A 81 0.73 8.89 -2.56
N ILE A 82 0.29 8.37 -1.43
CA ILE A 82 -1.03 7.75 -1.29
C ILE A 82 -1.88 8.68 -0.43
N ASN A 83 -2.92 9.25 -1.01
CA ASN A 83 -3.79 10.16 -0.27
C ASN A 83 -4.71 9.40 0.68
N PHE A 84 -5.37 10.12 1.58
CA PHE A 84 -6.14 9.52 2.67
C PHE A 84 -7.32 8.68 2.16
N ASN A 85 -7.76 7.74 3.01
CA ASN A 85 -8.83 6.78 2.74
C ASN A 85 -8.51 5.83 1.58
N GLY A 86 -7.23 5.53 1.37
CA GLY A 86 -6.83 4.48 0.44
C GLY A 86 -7.18 3.09 0.98
N VAL A 87 -7.64 2.21 0.09
CA VAL A 87 -7.91 0.81 0.37
C VAL A 87 -7.16 -0.03 -0.66
N PHE A 88 -6.21 -0.83 -0.21
CA PHE A 88 -5.41 -1.68 -1.09
C PHE A 88 -5.75 -3.14 -0.84
N LEU A 89 -6.35 -3.80 -1.83
CA LEU A 89 -6.70 -5.21 -1.74
C LEU A 89 -5.55 -6.04 -2.28
N ASP A 90 -4.57 -6.30 -1.43
CA ASP A 90 -3.24 -6.77 -1.83
C ASP A 90 -3.02 -8.29 -1.70
N GLY A 91 -4.08 -9.08 -1.54
CA GLY A 91 -3.95 -10.54 -1.45
C GLY A 91 -3.22 -11.14 -2.64
N GLY A 92 -3.46 -10.63 -3.84
CA GLY A 92 -2.78 -11.04 -5.07
C GLY A 92 -1.49 -10.30 -5.38
N GLY A 93 -1.07 -9.38 -4.50
CA GLY A 93 0.09 -8.52 -4.72
C GLY A 93 -0.26 -7.25 -5.51
N ILE A 94 0.31 -6.13 -5.10
CA ILE A 94 0.15 -4.83 -5.76
C ILE A 94 1.52 -4.17 -5.84
N THR A 95 1.89 -3.71 -7.02
CA THR A 95 3.09 -2.88 -7.23
C THR A 95 2.68 -1.49 -7.68
N ILE A 96 3.02 -0.50 -6.88
CA ILE A 96 2.91 0.91 -7.23
C ILE A 96 4.29 1.39 -7.67
N GLY A 97 4.36 1.98 -8.83
CA GLY A 97 5.61 2.46 -9.40
C GLY A 97 6.20 3.68 -8.68
N ASN A 98 7.17 4.30 -9.32
CA ASN A 98 7.81 5.52 -8.81
C ASN A 98 6.99 6.75 -9.19
N ARG A 99 7.00 7.76 -8.32
CA ARG A 99 6.33 9.05 -8.57
C ARG A 99 4.86 8.90 -8.98
N VAL A 100 4.17 8.00 -8.29
CA VAL A 100 2.73 7.76 -8.47
C VAL A 100 1.97 8.56 -7.41
N ILE A 101 0.88 9.18 -7.81
CA ILE A 101 -0.08 9.76 -6.88
C ILE A 101 -1.34 8.90 -6.90
N VAL A 102 -1.75 8.40 -5.76
CA VAL A 102 -3.04 7.72 -5.61
C VAL A 102 -4.01 8.68 -4.94
N GLY A 103 -5.10 8.99 -5.62
CA GLY A 103 -6.11 9.94 -5.16
C GLY A 103 -6.85 9.45 -3.92
N ALA A 104 -7.41 10.40 -3.17
CA ALA A 104 -8.15 10.10 -1.95
C ALA A 104 -9.34 9.16 -2.22
N GLY A 105 -9.58 8.25 -1.29
CA GLY A 105 -10.71 7.33 -1.37
C GLY A 105 -10.58 6.24 -2.43
N SER A 106 -9.40 6.03 -2.99
CA SER A 106 -9.18 5.03 -4.04
C SER A 106 -9.18 3.62 -3.49
N VAL A 107 -9.74 2.69 -4.27
CA VAL A 107 -9.64 1.25 -4.00
C VAL A 107 -8.72 0.63 -5.04
N VAL A 108 -7.50 0.29 -4.62
CA VAL A 108 -6.45 -0.22 -5.51
C VAL A 108 -6.48 -1.75 -5.50
N THR A 109 -6.67 -2.33 -6.67
CA THR A 109 -6.76 -3.78 -6.87
C THR A 109 -5.72 -4.31 -7.86
N HIS A 110 -5.01 -3.42 -8.56
CA HIS A 110 -4.04 -3.75 -9.60
C HIS A 110 -2.83 -2.84 -9.51
N ASP A 111 -1.75 -3.23 -10.18
CA ASP A 111 -0.53 -2.44 -10.27
C ASP A 111 -0.80 -1.08 -10.93
N ILE A 112 -0.03 -0.08 -10.53
CA ILE A 112 -0.08 1.26 -11.11
C ILE A 112 1.33 1.61 -11.60
N PRO A 113 1.51 1.94 -12.88
CA PRO A 113 2.84 2.22 -13.44
C PRO A 113 3.42 3.54 -12.96
N ASP A 114 4.70 3.77 -13.27
CA ASP A 114 5.42 5.00 -12.90
C ASP A 114 4.75 6.27 -13.46
N ASP A 115 4.95 7.37 -12.77
CA ASP A 115 4.69 8.73 -13.26
C ASP A 115 3.24 8.99 -13.68
N VAL A 116 2.29 8.44 -12.92
CA VAL A 116 0.85 8.63 -13.19
C VAL A 116 0.10 9.00 -11.93
N VAL A 117 -1.11 9.51 -12.13
CA VAL A 117 -2.12 9.64 -11.08
C VAL A 117 -3.15 8.55 -11.29
N GLY A 118 -3.34 7.73 -10.26
CA GLY A 118 -4.38 6.72 -10.22
C GLY A 118 -5.46 7.09 -9.22
N ALA A 119 -6.72 6.82 -9.52
CA ALA A 119 -7.82 7.11 -8.61
C ALA A 119 -9.08 6.33 -8.95
N GLY A 120 -9.97 6.26 -7.99
CA GLY A 120 -11.31 5.69 -8.16
C GLY A 120 -11.47 4.32 -7.50
N ASN A 121 -12.63 3.72 -7.74
CA ASN A 121 -13.00 2.39 -7.27
C ASN A 121 -13.61 1.58 -8.42
N PRO A 122 -12.88 0.60 -9.02
CA PRO A 122 -11.45 0.36 -8.79
C PRO A 122 -10.58 1.51 -9.32
N ALA A 123 -9.43 1.68 -8.71
CA ALA A 123 -8.49 2.71 -9.12
C ALA A 123 -7.96 2.45 -10.54
N LYS A 124 -7.92 3.49 -11.35
CA LYS A 124 -7.41 3.46 -12.72
C LYS A 124 -6.50 4.66 -12.94
N VAL A 125 -5.58 4.52 -13.88
CA VAL A 125 -4.77 5.66 -14.34
C VAL A 125 -5.69 6.70 -14.95
N ILE A 126 -5.66 7.93 -14.43
CA ILE A 126 -6.48 9.04 -14.92
C ILE A 126 -5.68 10.07 -15.70
N LYS A 127 -4.40 10.21 -15.40
CA LYS A 127 -3.50 11.12 -16.14
C LYS A 127 -2.05 10.85 -15.76
N LYS A 128 -1.12 11.49 -16.48
CA LYS A 128 0.28 11.51 -16.07
C LYS A 128 0.46 12.40 -14.85
N ASN A 129 1.40 12.00 -14.00
CA ASN A 129 1.87 12.86 -12.92
C ASN A 129 2.96 13.77 -13.47
N TYR A 130 2.63 15.06 -13.57
CA TYR A 130 3.56 16.09 -14.05
C TYR A 130 4.40 16.71 -12.93
N TYR A 131 4.15 16.30 -11.68
CA TYR A 131 4.93 16.77 -10.55
C TYR A 131 6.20 15.94 -10.45
N ASP A 132 7.14 16.23 -11.33
CA ASP A 132 8.49 15.72 -11.21
C ASP A 132 9.21 16.58 -10.18
N THR A 133 9.76 15.94 -9.16
CA THR A 133 10.53 16.64 -8.12
C THR A 133 11.73 17.38 -8.70
N ALA A 134 12.22 16.99 -9.87
CA ALA A 134 13.30 17.70 -10.57
C ALA A 134 12.84 19.03 -11.15
N ASN A 135 11.54 19.22 -11.33
CA ASN A 135 10.96 20.45 -11.90
C ASN A 135 10.23 21.33 -10.87
N MET A 136 10.33 20.96 -9.62
CA MET A 136 9.72 21.72 -8.52
C MET A 136 10.69 22.74 -7.93
#